data_3bda4ec6ca5e66de4d62ffa8cffea0bf
#
_entry.id   3bda4ec6ca5e66de4d62ffa8cffea0bf
#
_cell.length_a   1.000
_cell.length_b   1.000
_cell.length_c   1.000
_cell.angle_alpha   90.00
_cell.angle_beta   90.00
_cell.angle_gamma   90.00
#
_symmetry.space_group_name_H-M   'P 1'
#
loop_
_entity.id
_entity.type
_entity.pdbx_description
1 polymer ?
#
loop_
_entity_poly.entity_id
_entity_poly.type
_entity_poly.pdbx_seq_one_letter_code
_entity_poly.pdbx_strand_id
1 'polypeptide(L)'
;MHLSEEEDDYNLSLSKFESMLKTNKVLFFDSEEFEEIILHYLDMGKANLAKKALKLALEQHPKSTGLKLVQIEMLVYDDKLDIAEKMLNELYAIEPTNEEIFIQKANIYSKRDNHEKAVELLQEALLLTEDFADVYNLIGMEYLFMDNLEMAKESFIKCLEEDIEDQSALYNVVYCFEFLDQNVEAIEYLKKYIDKNPYSEIAWHQCGRLYYGLKDYENAVRAFEFATYIDEEFLGAFMENGKALERLKRYEDAIENYKKTIELDDPTSYALLRIGKCFEKLGNKVEALKYFNKTVHEDPLLDKGWIAITDFYVRQKNYKKALIYVNKAI
;
A
#
# COMPACT_ATOMS: atom_id res chain seq x y z
N MET A 1 -6.18 -24.87 10.45
CA MET A 1 -7.43 -25.68 10.36
C MET A 1 -8.67 -24.82 10.61
N HIS A 2 -8.67 -23.83 11.51
CA HIS A 2 -9.80 -22.88 11.68
C HIS A 2 -9.97 -21.92 10.47
N LEU A 3 -8.92 -21.36 9.93
CA LEU A 3 -8.97 -20.43 8.77
C LEU A 3 -9.62 -21.02 7.50
N SER A 4 -9.51 -22.34 7.27
CA SER A 4 -10.12 -22.96 6.10
C SER A 4 -11.64 -23.22 6.26
N GLU A 5 -12.14 -23.33 7.47
CA GLU A 5 -13.58 -23.51 7.75
C GLU A 5 -14.33 -22.17 7.64
N GLU A 6 -13.74 -21.07 8.09
CA GLU A 6 -14.30 -19.71 7.97
C GLU A 6 -14.34 -19.24 6.50
N GLU A 7 -13.27 -19.47 5.71
CA GLU A 7 -13.28 -19.18 4.26
C GLU A 7 -14.32 -20.01 3.49
N ASP A 8 -14.53 -21.26 3.85
CA ASP A 8 -15.52 -22.13 3.21
C ASP A 8 -16.95 -21.68 3.56
N ASP A 9 -17.24 -21.29 4.80
CA ASP A 9 -18.54 -20.76 5.23
C ASP A 9 -18.85 -19.41 4.60
N TYR A 10 -17.88 -18.51 4.54
CA TYR A 10 -17.97 -17.22 3.87
C TYR A 10 -18.30 -17.36 2.37
N ASN A 11 -17.57 -18.21 1.64
CA ASN A 11 -17.83 -18.47 0.23
C ASN A 11 -19.23 -19.10 0.01
N LEU A 12 -19.71 -19.86 0.97
CA LEU A 12 -21.03 -20.45 0.94
C LEU A 12 -22.15 -19.40 1.09
N SER A 13 -22.02 -18.46 2.03
CA SER A 13 -22.98 -17.39 2.29
C SER A 13 -23.06 -16.42 1.09
N LEU A 14 -21.92 -16.05 0.50
CA LEU A 14 -21.87 -15.23 -0.70
C LEU A 14 -22.54 -15.92 -1.90
N SER A 15 -22.23 -17.21 -2.13
CA SER A 15 -22.84 -18.02 -3.21
C SER A 15 -24.35 -18.17 -3.05
N LYS A 16 -24.82 -18.39 -1.81
CA LYS A 16 -26.26 -18.42 -1.49
C LYS A 16 -26.93 -17.09 -1.79
N PHE A 17 -26.29 -15.97 -1.40
CA PHE A 17 -26.81 -14.63 -1.65
C PHE A 17 -26.89 -14.31 -3.16
N GLU A 18 -25.88 -14.63 -3.94
CA GLU A 18 -25.93 -14.48 -5.40
C GLU A 18 -26.99 -15.34 -6.06
N SER A 19 -27.19 -16.58 -5.57
CA SER A 19 -28.28 -17.45 -6.03
C SER A 19 -29.65 -16.87 -5.71
N MET A 20 -29.81 -16.27 -4.52
CA MET A 20 -31.03 -15.56 -4.12
C MET A 20 -31.35 -14.40 -5.08
N LEU A 21 -30.35 -13.59 -5.41
CA LEU A 21 -30.50 -12.48 -6.35
C LEU A 21 -30.95 -12.93 -7.77
N LYS A 22 -30.48 -14.12 -8.21
CA LYS A 22 -30.81 -14.70 -9.51
C LYS A 22 -32.20 -15.34 -9.56
N THR A 23 -32.65 -15.90 -8.44
CA THR A 23 -33.86 -16.73 -8.37
C THR A 23 -35.09 -16.01 -7.83
N ASN A 24 -34.96 -14.79 -7.31
CA ASN A 24 -36.00 -14.06 -6.56
C ASN A 24 -36.57 -14.85 -5.36
N LYS A 25 -35.85 -15.83 -4.85
CA LYS A 25 -36.23 -16.54 -3.61
C LYS A 25 -35.56 -15.84 -2.45
N VAL A 26 -36.35 -15.34 -1.51
CA VAL A 26 -35.80 -14.74 -0.29
C VAL A 26 -35.27 -15.86 0.60
N LEU A 27 -33.95 -15.84 0.84
CA LEU A 27 -33.30 -16.71 1.81
C LEU A 27 -33.06 -15.89 3.10
N PHE A 28 -32.99 -16.58 4.22
CA PHE A 28 -32.62 -15.98 5.49
C PHE A 28 -31.10 -16.11 5.67
N PHE A 29 -30.48 -15.05 6.17
CA PHE A 29 -29.09 -15.00 6.57
C PHE A 29 -28.99 -14.37 7.95
N ASP A 30 -27.99 -14.72 8.73
CA ASP A 30 -27.72 -14.05 9.99
C ASP A 30 -27.14 -12.63 9.77
N SER A 31 -27.18 -11.79 10.82
CA SER A 31 -26.69 -10.41 10.71
C SER A 31 -25.21 -10.35 10.31
N GLU A 32 -24.40 -11.21 10.89
CA GLU A 32 -22.97 -11.34 10.61
C GLU A 32 -22.70 -11.77 9.16
N GLU A 33 -23.44 -12.78 8.65
CA GLU A 33 -23.35 -13.19 7.24
C GLU A 33 -23.67 -12.02 6.28
N PHE A 34 -24.66 -11.18 6.63
CA PHE A 34 -24.97 -10.00 5.84
C PHE A 34 -23.86 -8.93 5.92
N GLU A 35 -23.28 -8.69 7.08
CA GLU A 35 -22.17 -7.74 7.27
C GLU A 35 -21.00 -8.14 6.38
N GLU A 36 -20.58 -9.40 6.40
CA GLU A 36 -19.52 -9.95 5.55
C GLU A 36 -19.84 -9.79 4.04
N ILE A 37 -21.07 -10.14 3.62
CA ILE A 37 -21.50 -9.98 2.22
C ILE A 37 -21.45 -8.52 1.78
N ILE A 38 -21.85 -7.59 2.65
CA ILE A 38 -21.86 -6.16 2.34
C ILE A 38 -20.43 -5.64 2.20
N LEU A 39 -19.57 -5.96 3.17
CA LEU A 39 -18.16 -5.57 3.15
C LEU A 39 -17.45 -6.11 1.90
N HIS A 40 -17.64 -7.38 1.57
CA HIS A 40 -17.10 -7.96 0.33
C HIS A 40 -17.50 -7.17 -0.93
N TYR A 41 -18.76 -6.77 -1.06
CA TYR A 41 -19.17 -5.98 -2.22
C TYR A 41 -18.62 -4.56 -2.20
N LEU A 42 -18.35 -3.99 -1.02
CA LEU A 42 -17.69 -2.68 -0.89
C LEU A 42 -16.23 -2.79 -1.35
N ASP A 43 -15.50 -3.79 -0.90
CA ASP A 43 -14.10 -4.06 -1.27
C ASP A 43 -13.93 -4.29 -2.78
N MET A 44 -14.91 -4.98 -3.38
CA MET A 44 -14.94 -5.15 -4.84
C MET A 44 -15.39 -3.91 -5.62
N GLY A 45 -15.67 -2.78 -4.96
CA GLY A 45 -16.19 -1.58 -5.58
C GLY A 45 -17.64 -1.72 -6.11
N LYS A 46 -18.37 -2.78 -5.70
CA LYS A 46 -19.74 -3.07 -6.17
C LYS A 46 -20.79 -2.42 -5.27
N ALA A 47 -20.69 -1.12 -5.02
CA ALA A 47 -21.56 -0.37 -4.09
C ALA A 47 -23.06 -0.59 -4.28
N ASN A 48 -23.53 -0.80 -5.51
CA ASN A 48 -24.95 -1.08 -5.77
C ASN A 48 -25.42 -2.45 -5.22
N LEU A 49 -24.53 -3.46 -5.21
CA LEU A 49 -24.83 -4.76 -4.64
C LEU A 49 -24.77 -4.70 -3.10
N ALA A 50 -23.81 -3.99 -2.55
CA ALA A 50 -23.72 -3.72 -1.11
C ALA A 50 -24.99 -3.02 -0.60
N LYS A 51 -25.49 -1.99 -1.30
CA LYS A 51 -26.75 -1.30 -0.96
C LYS A 51 -27.97 -2.23 -1.01
N LYS A 52 -28.02 -3.17 -1.95
CA LYS A 52 -29.10 -4.15 -2.02
C LYS A 52 -29.01 -5.16 -0.89
N ALA A 53 -27.80 -5.65 -0.57
CA ALA A 53 -27.57 -6.56 0.55
C ALA A 53 -27.98 -5.90 1.86
N LEU A 54 -27.50 -4.68 2.13
CA LEU A 54 -27.86 -3.92 3.32
C LEU A 54 -29.37 -3.70 3.47
N LYS A 55 -30.07 -3.39 2.37
CA LYS A 55 -31.52 -3.24 2.42
C LYS A 55 -32.20 -4.52 2.88
N LEU A 56 -31.82 -5.67 2.31
CA LEU A 56 -32.38 -6.98 2.69
C LEU A 56 -31.99 -7.36 4.12
N ALA A 57 -30.77 -7.05 4.52
CA ALA A 57 -30.28 -7.27 5.87
C ALA A 57 -31.12 -6.53 6.91
N LEU A 58 -31.38 -5.24 6.71
CA LEU A 58 -32.19 -4.42 7.61
C LEU A 58 -33.69 -4.80 7.58
N GLU A 59 -34.18 -5.39 6.49
CA GLU A 59 -35.55 -5.96 6.46
C GLU A 59 -35.64 -7.22 7.32
N GLN A 60 -34.58 -8.06 7.39
CA GLN A 60 -34.54 -9.26 8.21
C GLN A 60 -34.13 -8.97 9.65
N HIS A 61 -33.19 -8.05 9.87
CA HIS A 61 -32.62 -7.70 11.17
C HIS A 61 -32.72 -6.20 11.49
N PRO A 62 -33.93 -5.64 11.65
CA PRO A 62 -34.11 -4.18 11.79
C PRO A 62 -33.51 -3.59 13.08
N LYS A 63 -33.14 -4.44 14.04
CA LYS A 63 -32.56 -4.01 15.32
C LYS A 63 -31.07 -4.26 15.44
N SER A 64 -30.41 -4.90 14.45
CA SER A 64 -28.96 -5.12 14.48
C SER A 64 -28.21 -3.79 14.52
N THR A 65 -27.38 -3.59 15.53
CA THR A 65 -26.52 -2.43 15.67
C THR A 65 -25.40 -2.47 14.65
N GLY A 66 -24.79 -3.64 14.40
CA GLY A 66 -23.74 -3.84 13.39
C GLY A 66 -24.24 -3.41 12.00
N LEU A 67 -25.37 -3.92 11.53
CA LEU A 67 -25.93 -3.53 10.23
C LEU A 67 -26.26 -2.02 10.12
N LYS A 68 -26.66 -1.39 11.24
CA LYS A 68 -26.86 0.07 11.25
C LYS A 68 -25.54 0.83 11.20
N LEU A 69 -24.48 0.32 11.83
CA LEU A 69 -23.14 0.90 11.73
C LEU A 69 -22.61 0.79 10.30
N VAL A 70 -22.75 -0.36 9.64
CA VAL A 70 -22.44 -0.51 8.20
C VAL A 70 -23.28 0.46 7.34
N GLN A 71 -24.56 0.66 7.68
CA GLN A 71 -25.38 1.68 6.98
C GLN A 71 -24.83 3.09 7.15
N ILE A 72 -24.36 3.42 8.35
CA ILE A 72 -23.78 4.73 8.67
C ILE A 72 -22.48 4.90 7.91
N GLU A 73 -21.60 3.92 7.88
CA GLU A 73 -20.36 3.93 7.11
C GLU A 73 -20.63 4.21 5.62
N MET A 74 -21.60 3.51 5.04
CA MET A 74 -22.01 3.77 3.64
C MET A 74 -22.58 5.18 3.43
N LEU A 75 -23.28 5.75 4.42
CA LEU A 75 -23.75 7.13 4.38
C LEU A 75 -22.60 8.13 4.47
N VAL A 76 -21.61 7.86 5.30
CA VAL A 76 -20.37 8.64 5.42
C VAL A 76 -19.59 8.60 4.10
N TYR A 77 -19.50 7.41 3.47
CA TYR A 77 -18.88 7.28 2.16
C TYR A 77 -19.64 8.08 1.07
N ASP A 78 -20.98 8.02 1.08
CA ASP A 78 -21.86 8.78 0.16
C ASP A 78 -21.94 10.29 0.50
N ASP A 79 -21.14 10.80 1.45
CA ASP A 79 -21.10 12.21 1.93
C ASP A 79 -22.45 12.71 2.53
N LYS A 80 -23.26 11.78 3.08
CA LYS A 80 -24.54 12.08 3.73
C LYS A 80 -24.35 12.25 5.25
N LEU A 81 -23.42 13.11 5.63
CA LEU A 81 -22.88 13.23 6.99
C LEU A 81 -23.95 13.56 8.04
N ASP A 82 -24.92 14.45 7.74
CA ASP A 82 -25.95 14.83 8.70
C ASP A 82 -26.91 13.69 9.01
N ILE A 83 -27.19 12.82 8.03
CA ILE A 83 -28.04 11.64 8.26
C ILE A 83 -27.27 10.60 9.09
N ALA A 84 -26.00 10.37 8.75
CA ALA A 84 -25.11 9.48 9.48
C ALA A 84 -24.98 9.89 10.94
N GLU A 85 -24.71 11.17 11.21
CA GLU A 85 -24.59 11.71 12.57
C GLU A 85 -25.87 11.58 13.40
N LYS A 86 -27.03 11.81 12.77
CA LYS A 86 -28.31 11.60 13.46
C LYS A 86 -28.49 10.14 13.86
N MET A 87 -28.22 9.19 12.96
CA MET A 87 -28.30 7.77 13.25
C MET A 87 -27.31 7.34 14.35
N LEU A 88 -26.06 7.86 14.31
CA LEU A 88 -25.08 7.61 15.37
C LEU A 88 -25.54 8.11 16.74
N ASN A 89 -26.20 9.27 16.80
CA ASN A 89 -26.73 9.77 18.05
C ASN A 89 -27.89 8.94 18.58
N GLU A 90 -28.72 8.35 17.70
CA GLU A 90 -29.75 7.40 18.08
C GLU A 90 -29.15 6.08 18.61
N LEU A 91 -28.07 5.57 17.99
CA LEU A 91 -27.34 4.39 18.48
C LEU A 91 -26.62 4.65 19.79
N TYR A 92 -25.96 5.78 19.94
CA TYR A 92 -25.29 6.16 21.18
C TYR A 92 -26.22 6.21 22.38
N ALA A 93 -27.50 6.59 22.19
CA ALA A 93 -28.50 6.56 23.28
C ALA A 93 -28.84 5.13 23.72
N ILE A 94 -28.58 4.12 22.89
CA ILE A 94 -28.87 2.70 23.15
C ILE A 94 -27.62 1.99 23.69
N GLU A 95 -26.47 2.23 23.04
CA GLU A 95 -25.18 1.57 23.31
C GLU A 95 -24.06 2.61 23.49
N PRO A 96 -24.02 3.32 24.62
CA PRO A 96 -23.06 4.41 24.83
C PRO A 96 -21.61 3.94 25.01
N THR A 97 -21.38 2.64 25.18
CA THR A 97 -20.03 2.05 25.33
C THR A 97 -19.56 1.30 24.09
N ASN A 98 -20.25 1.43 22.97
CA ASN A 98 -19.83 0.84 21.72
C ASN A 98 -18.80 1.75 21.07
N GLU A 99 -17.56 1.28 20.95
CA GLU A 99 -16.40 2.03 20.42
C GLU A 99 -16.60 2.46 18.98
N GLU A 100 -17.25 1.60 18.15
CA GLU A 100 -17.47 1.86 16.75
C GLU A 100 -18.29 3.15 16.51
N ILE A 101 -19.18 3.48 17.44
CA ILE A 101 -19.95 4.74 17.39
C ILE A 101 -19.01 5.95 17.46
N PHE A 102 -17.95 5.88 18.26
CA PHE A 102 -16.96 6.96 18.37
C PHE A 102 -16.07 7.01 17.13
N ILE A 103 -15.67 5.86 16.61
CA ILE A 103 -14.88 5.76 15.36
C ILE A 103 -15.68 6.36 14.20
N GLN A 104 -16.94 6.00 14.04
CA GLN A 104 -17.77 6.55 12.95
C GLN A 104 -18.08 8.06 13.13
N LYS A 105 -18.20 8.53 14.37
CA LYS A 105 -18.28 9.97 14.64
C LYS A 105 -16.98 10.68 14.25
N ALA A 106 -15.83 10.09 14.59
CA ALA A 106 -14.52 10.64 14.20
C ALA A 106 -14.40 10.75 12.67
N ASN A 107 -14.81 9.70 11.93
CA ASN A 107 -14.84 9.70 10.47
C ASN A 107 -15.71 10.86 9.90
N ILE A 108 -16.83 11.17 10.52
CA ILE A 108 -17.67 12.31 10.11
C ILE A 108 -16.93 13.63 10.34
N TYR A 109 -16.26 13.81 11.50
CA TYR A 109 -15.53 15.04 11.79
C TYR A 109 -14.28 15.16 10.90
N SER A 110 -13.58 14.06 10.60
CA SER A 110 -12.49 14.02 9.65
C SER A 110 -12.94 14.50 8.26
N LYS A 111 -14.05 14.00 7.75
CA LYS A 111 -14.63 14.45 6.47
C LYS A 111 -15.11 15.91 6.47
N ARG A 112 -15.31 16.49 7.63
CA ARG A 112 -15.60 17.93 7.81
C ARG A 112 -14.34 18.76 8.05
N ASP A 113 -13.16 18.20 7.81
CA ASP A 113 -11.85 18.81 8.06
C ASP A 113 -11.64 19.26 9.53
N ASN A 114 -12.34 18.61 10.48
CA ASN A 114 -12.18 18.86 11.91
C ASN A 114 -11.41 17.71 12.57
N HIS A 115 -10.14 17.62 12.22
CA HIS A 115 -9.26 16.55 12.63
C HIS A 115 -8.98 16.52 14.14
N GLU A 116 -8.94 17.69 14.81
CA GLU A 116 -8.79 17.75 16.27
C GLU A 116 -9.95 17.06 16.97
N LYS A 117 -11.19 17.29 16.50
CA LYS A 117 -12.36 16.65 17.09
C LYS A 117 -12.41 15.16 16.77
N ALA A 118 -11.93 14.75 15.59
CA ALA A 118 -11.79 13.35 15.24
C ALA A 118 -10.82 12.64 16.20
N VAL A 119 -9.64 13.22 16.48
CA VAL A 119 -8.67 12.69 17.45
C VAL A 119 -9.30 12.57 18.86
N GLU A 120 -10.03 13.59 19.34
CA GLU A 120 -10.70 13.50 20.64
C GLU A 120 -11.66 12.28 20.71
N LEU A 121 -12.45 12.06 19.67
CA LEU A 121 -13.39 10.93 19.62
C LEU A 121 -12.68 9.58 19.50
N LEU A 122 -11.58 9.50 18.76
CA LEU A 122 -10.77 8.29 18.69
C LEU A 122 -10.08 7.99 20.04
N GLN A 123 -9.70 9.02 20.79
CA GLN A 123 -9.21 8.83 22.17
C GLN A 123 -10.29 8.30 23.12
N GLU A 124 -11.56 8.68 22.94
CA GLU A 124 -12.68 8.07 23.66
C GLU A 124 -12.88 6.59 23.23
N ALA A 125 -12.75 6.29 21.93
CA ALA A 125 -12.80 4.92 21.42
C ALA A 125 -11.70 4.04 22.06
N LEU A 126 -10.48 4.54 22.24
CA LEU A 126 -9.39 3.82 22.92
C LEU A 126 -9.71 3.39 24.35
N LEU A 127 -10.65 4.05 25.03
CA LEU A 127 -11.06 3.67 26.38
C LEU A 127 -12.04 2.50 26.39
N LEU A 128 -12.59 2.14 25.24
CA LEU A 128 -13.68 1.19 25.09
C LEU A 128 -13.29 -0.04 24.25
N THR A 129 -12.37 0.13 23.31
CA THR A 129 -11.97 -0.91 22.37
C THR A 129 -11.04 -1.95 23.00
N GLU A 130 -11.06 -3.16 22.44
CA GLU A 130 -10.03 -4.19 22.63
C GLU A 130 -9.04 -4.20 21.46
N ASP A 131 -9.38 -3.56 20.34
CA ASP A 131 -8.54 -3.42 19.16
C ASP A 131 -7.86 -2.04 19.16
N PHE A 132 -6.74 -1.95 19.85
CA PHE A 132 -5.96 -0.70 19.96
C PHE A 132 -5.23 -0.34 18.68
N ALA A 133 -4.81 -1.33 17.89
CA ALA A 133 -3.98 -1.11 16.69
C ALA A 133 -4.73 -0.24 15.68
N ASP A 134 -5.95 -0.63 15.33
CA ASP A 134 -6.77 0.11 14.36
C ASP A 134 -7.03 1.55 14.80
N VAL A 135 -7.35 1.76 16.08
CA VAL A 135 -7.64 3.11 16.58
C VAL A 135 -6.37 3.97 16.60
N TYR A 136 -5.20 3.41 16.96
CA TYR A 136 -3.95 4.15 16.86
C TYR A 136 -3.58 4.50 15.42
N ASN A 137 -3.86 3.61 14.45
CA ASN A 137 -3.66 3.90 13.03
C ASN A 137 -4.53 5.07 12.59
N LEU A 138 -5.83 5.08 12.94
CA LEU A 138 -6.74 6.19 12.65
C LEU A 138 -6.27 7.50 13.26
N ILE A 139 -5.84 7.51 14.54
CA ILE A 139 -5.28 8.70 15.20
C ILE A 139 -4.04 9.20 14.45
N GLY A 140 -3.17 8.27 14.03
CA GLY A 140 -1.99 8.61 13.24
C GLY A 140 -2.35 9.30 11.92
N MET A 141 -3.36 8.81 11.23
CA MET A 141 -3.87 9.40 9.99
C MET A 141 -4.44 10.81 10.23
N GLU A 142 -5.21 11.03 11.30
CA GLU A 142 -5.74 12.35 11.63
C GLU A 142 -4.60 13.36 11.90
N TYR A 143 -3.53 12.94 12.61
CA TYR A 143 -2.36 13.77 12.80
C TYR A 143 -1.59 14.05 11.51
N LEU A 144 -1.57 13.12 10.55
CA LEU A 144 -1.01 13.41 9.22
C LEU A 144 -1.81 14.47 8.47
N PHE A 145 -3.15 14.43 8.54
CA PHE A 145 -3.99 15.48 7.93
C PHE A 145 -3.77 16.86 8.58
N MET A 146 -3.38 16.88 9.85
CA MET A 146 -3.02 18.11 10.58
C MET A 146 -1.56 18.55 10.34
N ASP A 147 -0.79 17.84 9.49
CA ASP A 147 0.65 18.05 9.29
C ASP A 147 1.47 17.94 10.59
N ASN A 148 0.95 17.18 11.58
CA ASN A 148 1.62 16.95 12.85
C ASN A 148 2.36 15.61 12.82
N LEU A 149 3.50 15.61 12.11
CA LEU A 149 4.29 14.41 11.83
C LEU A 149 4.84 13.72 13.09
N GLU A 150 5.16 14.47 14.16
CA GLU A 150 5.64 13.88 15.40
C GLU A 150 4.56 13.05 16.10
N MET A 151 3.35 13.60 16.24
CA MET A 151 2.23 12.89 16.86
C MET A 151 1.73 11.72 15.98
N ALA A 152 1.76 11.90 14.66
CA ALA A 152 1.45 10.84 13.71
C ALA A 152 2.42 9.66 13.89
N LYS A 153 3.72 9.95 13.90
CA LYS A 153 4.78 8.95 14.13
C LYS A 153 4.58 8.16 15.43
N GLU A 154 4.31 8.88 16.54
CA GLU A 154 4.07 8.26 17.84
C GLU A 154 2.84 7.34 17.80
N SER A 155 1.78 7.74 17.12
CA SER A 155 0.55 6.96 17.00
C SER A 155 0.77 5.69 16.18
N PHE A 156 1.44 5.78 15.03
CA PHE A 156 1.77 4.61 14.22
C PHE A 156 2.77 3.66 14.91
N ILE A 157 3.69 4.18 15.73
CA ILE A 157 4.56 3.33 16.56
C ILE A 157 3.73 2.54 17.56
N LYS A 158 2.73 3.16 18.21
CA LYS A 158 1.82 2.46 19.12
C LYS A 158 0.98 1.41 18.39
N CYS A 159 0.51 1.72 17.17
CA CYS A 159 -0.16 0.73 16.33
C CYS A 159 0.73 -0.51 16.13
N LEU A 160 2.02 -0.32 15.78
CA LEU A 160 2.98 -1.42 15.60
C LEU A 160 3.41 -2.11 16.92
N GLU A 161 3.18 -1.51 18.07
CA GLU A 161 3.36 -2.17 19.36
C GLU A 161 2.24 -3.16 19.66
N GLU A 162 1.03 -2.88 19.18
CA GLU A 162 -0.16 -3.74 19.31
C GLU A 162 -0.22 -4.78 18.17
N ASP A 163 -0.05 -4.35 16.92
CA ASP A 163 0.05 -5.21 15.74
C ASP A 163 1.36 -4.96 14.97
N ILE A 164 2.35 -5.82 15.22
CA ILE A 164 3.66 -5.72 14.58
C ILE A 164 3.62 -6.01 13.06
N GLU A 165 2.56 -6.64 12.56
CA GLU A 165 2.42 -7.02 11.15
C GLU A 165 1.72 -5.95 10.31
N ASP A 166 1.21 -4.86 10.91
CA ASP A 166 0.60 -3.76 10.17
C ASP A 166 1.63 -3.06 9.27
N GLN A 167 1.59 -3.46 7.99
CA GLN A 167 2.49 -2.91 6.96
C GLN A 167 2.21 -1.43 6.69
N SER A 168 0.95 -1.00 6.78
CA SER A 168 0.55 0.39 6.54
C SER A 168 1.14 1.31 7.62
N ALA A 169 1.01 0.92 8.89
CA ALA A 169 1.61 1.64 9.99
C ALA A 169 3.14 1.71 9.87
N LEU A 170 3.80 0.61 9.44
CA LEU A 170 5.24 0.60 9.22
C LEU A 170 5.66 1.60 8.13
N TYR A 171 4.96 1.65 7.01
CA TYR A 171 5.21 2.64 5.96
C TYR A 171 5.01 4.07 6.48
N ASN A 172 3.95 4.30 7.25
CA ASN A 172 3.65 5.63 7.80
C ASN A 172 4.68 6.08 8.85
N VAL A 173 5.18 5.17 9.69
CA VAL A 173 6.30 5.50 10.61
C VAL A 173 7.53 5.96 9.83
N VAL A 174 7.93 5.21 8.80
CA VAL A 174 9.10 5.59 7.98
C VAL A 174 8.85 6.89 7.24
N TYR A 175 7.66 7.09 6.69
CA TYR A 175 7.24 8.35 6.06
C TYR A 175 7.42 9.53 7.02
N CYS A 176 6.91 9.43 8.25
CA CYS A 176 7.05 10.50 9.25
C CYS A 176 8.53 10.80 9.56
N PHE A 177 9.35 9.76 9.75
CA PHE A 177 10.78 9.96 9.97
C PHE A 177 11.48 10.66 8.80
N GLU A 178 11.18 10.26 7.55
CA GLU A 178 11.77 10.88 6.36
C GLU A 178 11.40 12.36 6.24
N PHE A 179 10.12 12.72 6.46
CA PHE A 179 9.67 14.11 6.39
C PHE A 179 10.14 14.98 7.56
N LEU A 180 10.47 14.38 8.70
CA LEU A 180 11.12 15.06 9.82
C LEU A 180 12.65 15.15 9.67
N ASP A 181 13.22 14.66 8.57
CA ASP A 181 14.67 14.57 8.31
C ASP A 181 15.42 13.73 9.36
N GLN A 182 14.72 12.75 9.97
CA GLN A 182 15.21 11.86 11.03
C GLN A 182 15.64 10.49 10.45
N ASN A 183 16.40 10.48 9.35
CA ASN A 183 16.71 9.25 8.61
C ASN A 183 17.58 8.26 9.41
N VAL A 184 18.44 8.75 10.31
CA VAL A 184 19.29 7.89 11.15
C VAL A 184 18.45 7.21 12.23
N GLU A 185 17.57 7.96 12.87
CA GLU A 185 16.61 7.48 13.87
C GLU A 185 15.65 6.44 13.26
N ALA A 186 15.22 6.66 12.01
CA ALA A 186 14.42 5.69 11.25
C ALA A 186 15.14 4.35 11.09
N ILE A 187 16.42 4.37 10.74
CA ILE A 187 17.22 3.14 10.63
C ILE A 187 17.37 2.45 11.99
N GLU A 188 17.57 3.20 13.07
CA GLU A 188 17.65 2.63 14.41
C GLU A 188 16.33 2.00 14.85
N TYR A 189 15.21 2.65 14.53
CA TYR A 189 13.87 2.12 14.75
C TYR A 189 13.64 0.83 13.95
N LEU A 190 13.90 0.85 12.65
CA LEU A 190 13.72 -0.32 11.78
C LEU A 190 14.60 -1.51 12.20
N LYS A 191 15.82 -1.28 12.68
CA LYS A 191 16.66 -2.36 13.23
C LYS A 191 16.00 -3.03 14.43
N LYS A 192 15.45 -2.24 15.37
CA LYS A 192 14.73 -2.79 16.53
C LYS A 192 13.46 -3.51 16.12
N TYR A 193 12.77 -3.03 15.07
CA TYR A 193 11.62 -3.69 14.50
C TYR A 193 12.02 -5.03 13.87
N ILE A 194 13.07 -5.07 13.05
CA ILE A 194 13.62 -6.28 12.41
C ILE A 194 14.09 -7.30 13.47
N ASP A 195 14.65 -6.87 14.58
CA ASP A 195 15.03 -7.77 15.68
C ASP A 195 13.81 -8.53 16.25
N LYS A 196 12.63 -7.93 16.21
CA LYS A 196 11.35 -8.54 16.64
C LYS A 196 10.65 -9.30 15.50
N ASN A 197 10.71 -8.78 14.28
CA ASN A 197 10.08 -9.34 13.07
C ASN A 197 11.11 -9.48 11.94
N PRO A 198 11.99 -10.49 12.00
CA PRO A 198 13.13 -10.62 11.06
C PRO A 198 12.72 -10.99 9.63
N TYR A 199 11.49 -11.46 9.44
CA TYR A 199 10.96 -11.87 8.14
C TYR A 199 10.08 -10.81 7.47
N SER A 200 10.12 -9.56 7.94
CA SER A 200 9.46 -8.45 7.26
C SER A 200 10.32 -7.96 6.09
N GLU A 201 9.98 -8.38 4.89
CA GLU A 201 10.61 -7.92 3.64
C GLU A 201 10.48 -6.41 3.47
N ILE A 202 9.36 -5.84 3.93
CA ILE A 202 9.10 -4.39 3.90
C ILE A 202 10.08 -3.65 4.80
N ALA A 203 10.30 -4.12 6.03
CA ALA A 203 11.23 -3.45 6.95
C ALA A 203 12.67 -3.45 6.40
N TRP A 204 13.11 -4.57 5.85
CA TRP A 204 14.41 -4.65 5.18
C TRP A 204 14.50 -3.74 3.97
N HIS A 205 13.45 -3.69 3.14
CA HIS A 205 13.39 -2.81 1.97
C HIS A 205 13.45 -1.33 2.39
N GLN A 206 12.69 -0.92 3.41
CA GLN A 206 12.73 0.45 3.93
C GLN A 206 14.12 0.81 4.50
N CYS A 207 14.76 -0.09 5.23
CA CYS A 207 16.16 0.08 5.64
C CYS A 207 17.08 0.33 4.45
N GLY A 208 16.93 -0.47 3.40
CA GLY A 208 17.71 -0.31 2.16
C GLY A 208 17.52 1.06 1.51
N ARG A 209 16.28 1.54 1.44
CA ARG A 209 15.96 2.88 0.92
C ARG A 209 16.62 4.00 1.72
N LEU A 210 16.53 3.94 3.04
CA LEU A 210 17.15 4.93 3.93
C LEU A 210 18.67 4.92 3.81
N TYR A 211 19.31 3.74 3.82
CA TYR A 211 20.75 3.64 3.57
C TYR A 211 21.15 4.18 2.21
N TYR A 212 20.35 3.91 1.16
CA TYR A 212 20.60 4.45 -0.17
C TYR A 212 20.53 5.98 -0.18
N GLY A 213 19.54 6.57 0.50
CA GLY A 213 19.40 8.02 0.67
C GLY A 213 20.61 8.65 1.37
N LEU A 214 21.13 7.99 2.40
CA LEU A 214 22.34 8.40 3.12
C LEU A 214 23.65 8.09 2.35
N LYS A 215 23.55 7.52 1.14
CA LYS A 215 24.68 7.10 0.27
C LYS A 215 25.52 5.97 0.86
N ASP A 216 25.01 5.26 1.85
CA ASP A 216 25.61 4.03 2.36
C ASP A 216 25.14 2.84 1.51
N TYR A 217 25.67 2.77 0.29
CA TYR A 217 25.24 1.82 -0.72
C TYR A 217 25.55 0.37 -0.36
N GLU A 218 26.59 0.11 0.45
CA GLU A 218 26.93 -1.25 0.88
C GLU A 218 25.86 -1.81 1.84
N ASN A 219 25.42 -1.03 2.82
CA ASN A 219 24.35 -1.44 3.71
C ASN A 219 22.99 -1.44 3.01
N ALA A 220 22.78 -0.54 2.02
CA ALA A 220 21.59 -0.58 1.18
C ALA A 220 21.47 -1.91 0.42
N VAL A 221 22.55 -2.34 -0.24
CA VAL A 221 22.57 -3.63 -0.96
C VAL A 221 22.25 -4.79 -0.03
N ARG A 222 22.90 -4.86 1.15
CA ARG A 222 22.63 -5.92 2.12
C ARG A 222 21.16 -5.97 2.53
N ALA A 223 20.58 -4.81 2.82
CA ALA A 223 19.19 -4.74 3.25
C ALA A 223 18.23 -5.17 2.11
N PHE A 224 18.47 -4.73 0.87
CA PHE A 224 17.67 -5.17 -0.29
C PHE A 224 17.86 -6.66 -0.58
N GLU A 225 19.07 -7.21 -0.43
CA GLU A 225 19.32 -8.65 -0.56
C GLU A 225 18.49 -9.44 0.46
N PHE A 226 18.43 -9.00 1.73
CA PHE A 226 17.56 -9.64 2.73
C PHE A 226 16.08 -9.56 2.34
N ALA A 227 15.60 -8.42 1.86
CA ALA A 227 14.22 -8.28 1.39
C ALA A 227 13.91 -9.28 0.26
N THR A 228 14.82 -9.45 -0.71
CA THR A 228 14.63 -10.40 -1.82
C THR A 228 14.82 -11.87 -1.43
N TYR A 229 15.48 -12.18 -0.31
CA TYR A 229 15.54 -13.54 0.22
C TYR A 229 14.27 -13.93 0.96
N ILE A 230 13.59 -12.96 1.57
CA ILE A 230 12.33 -13.18 2.27
C ILE A 230 11.18 -13.31 1.26
N ASP A 231 11.13 -12.38 0.31
CA ASP A 231 10.16 -12.39 -0.79
C ASP A 231 10.90 -12.37 -2.14
N GLU A 232 10.93 -13.53 -2.80
CA GLU A 232 11.58 -13.72 -4.10
C GLU A 232 10.83 -13.03 -5.26
N GLU A 233 9.61 -12.54 -5.01
CA GLU A 233 8.79 -11.82 -5.99
C GLU A 233 8.77 -10.31 -5.74
N PHE A 234 9.49 -9.80 -4.74
CA PHE A 234 9.51 -8.39 -4.40
C PHE A 234 10.25 -7.53 -5.44
N LEU A 235 9.54 -7.17 -6.50
CA LEU A 235 10.05 -6.36 -7.61
C LEU A 235 10.76 -5.08 -7.18
N GLY A 236 10.19 -4.37 -6.19
CA GLY A 236 10.74 -3.13 -5.67
C GLY A 236 12.15 -3.30 -5.12
N ALA A 237 12.38 -4.36 -4.35
CA ALA A 237 13.68 -4.64 -3.75
C ALA A 237 14.74 -4.98 -4.81
N PHE A 238 14.42 -5.81 -5.81
CA PHE A 238 15.33 -6.09 -6.92
C PHE A 238 15.70 -4.85 -7.71
N MET A 239 14.71 -3.99 -8.00
CA MET A 239 14.92 -2.76 -8.75
C MET A 239 15.84 -1.79 -8.00
N GLU A 240 15.63 -1.62 -6.70
CA GLU A 240 16.41 -0.69 -5.87
C GLU A 240 17.78 -1.26 -5.53
N ASN A 241 17.90 -2.57 -5.35
CA ASN A 241 19.19 -3.25 -5.22
C ASN A 241 20.06 -3.03 -6.49
N GLY A 242 19.48 -3.21 -7.66
CA GLY A 242 20.17 -2.88 -8.93
C GLY A 242 20.69 -1.46 -8.95
N LYS A 243 19.91 -0.47 -8.49
CA LYS A 243 20.35 0.93 -8.41
C LYS A 243 21.50 1.12 -7.41
N ALA A 244 21.47 0.46 -6.26
CA ALA A 244 22.53 0.54 -5.26
C ALA A 244 23.82 -0.09 -5.76
N LEU A 245 23.74 -1.25 -6.40
CA LEU A 245 24.86 -1.95 -7.03
C LEU A 245 25.52 -1.11 -8.15
N GLU A 246 24.73 -0.38 -8.95
CA GLU A 246 25.30 0.56 -9.92
C GLU A 246 26.12 1.68 -9.25
N ARG A 247 25.68 2.19 -8.10
CA ARG A 247 26.43 3.19 -7.33
C ARG A 247 27.77 2.65 -6.85
N LEU A 248 27.81 1.36 -6.51
CA LEU A 248 29.02 0.64 -6.13
C LEU A 248 29.85 0.20 -7.36
N LYS A 249 29.38 0.45 -8.58
CA LYS A 249 29.97 0.01 -9.86
C LYS A 249 30.01 -1.51 -10.02
N ARG A 250 29.18 -2.24 -9.29
CA ARG A 250 28.96 -3.68 -9.39
C ARG A 250 27.93 -3.94 -10.50
N TYR A 251 28.33 -3.66 -11.75
CA TYR A 251 27.41 -3.61 -12.89
C TYR A 251 26.87 -4.97 -13.30
N GLU A 252 27.66 -6.04 -13.15
CA GLU A 252 27.23 -7.42 -13.42
C GLU A 252 26.08 -7.80 -12.49
N ASP A 253 26.26 -7.58 -11.18
CA ASP A 253 25.26 -7.91 -10.15
C ASP A 253 24.00 -7.04 -10.34
N ALA A 254 24.16 -5.77 -10.73
CA ALA A 254 23.04 -4.89 -11.05
C ALA A 254 22.22 -5.41 -12.24
N ILE A 255 22.88 -5.94 -13.29
CA ILE A 255 22.21 -6.54 -14.44
C ILE A 255 21.40 -7.77 -14.03
N GLU A 256 21.90 -8.60 -13.10
CA GLU A 256 21.18 -9.78 -12.61
C GLU A 256 19.91 -9.36 -11.89
N ASN A 257 20.00 -8.38 -10.99
CA ASN A 257 18.83 -7.83 -10.29
C ASN A 257 17.78 -7.25 -11.26
N TYR A 258 18.19 -6.43 -12.22
CA TYR A 258 17.25 -5.89 -13.22
C TYR A 258 16.67 -6.96 -14.16
N LYS A 259 17.39 -8.04 -14.45
CA LYS A 259 16.84 -9.16 -15.20
C LYS A 259 15.78 -9.90 -14.39
N LYS A 260 15.99 -10.02 -13.07
CA LYS A 260 15.02 -10.64 -12.19
C LYS A 260 13.68 -9.89 -12.22
N THR A 261 13.70 -8.56 -12.24
CA THR A 261 12.45 -7.77 -12.38
C THR A 261 11.72 -8.03 -13.69
N ILE A 262 12.46 -8.33 -14.78
CA ILE A 262 11.87 -8.65 -16.09
C ILE A 262 11.30 -10.09 -16.14
N GLU A 263 11.84 -11.00 -15.32
CA GLU A 263 11.36 -12.36 -15.22
C GLU A 263 10.07 -12.46 -14.40
N LEU A 264 9.94 -11.60 -13.39
CA LEU A 264 8.79 -11.59 -12.46
C LEU A 264 7.58 -10.82 -13.02
N ASP A 265 7.81 -9.85 -13.87
CA ASP A 265 6.78 -9.01 -14.47
C ASP A 265 7.16 -8.68 -15.92
N ASP A 266 6.23 -8.08 -16.66
CA ASP A 266 6.50 -7.62 -18.03
C ASP A 266 7.71 -6.67 -18.07
N PRO A 267 8.57 -6.77 -19.08
CA PRO A 267 9.80 -5.98 -19.15
C PRO A 267 9.48 -4.49 -19.19
N THR A 268 9.77 -3.79 -18.08
CA THR A 268 9.64 -2.34 -18.06
C THR A 268 10.75 -1.68 -18.89
N SER A 269 10.39 -0.68 -19.67
CA SER A 269 11.36 0.13 -20.43
C SER A 269 12.47 0.69 -19.53
N TYR A 270 12.14 0.96 -18.25
CA TYR A 270 13.11 1.43 -17.27
C TYR A 270 14.17 0.36 -16.94
N ALA A 271 13.79 -0.87 -16.64
CA ALA A 271 14.73 -1.96 -16.35
C ALA A 271 15.64 -2.25 -17.57
N LEU A 272 15.04 -2.32 -18.76
CA LEU A 272 15.80 -2.49 -20.02
C LEU A 272 16.83 -1.38 -20.22
N LEU A 273 16.46 -0.13 -19.97
CA LEU A 273 17.37 1.02 -20.06
C LEU A 273 18.53 0.90 -19.08
N ARG A 274 18.26 0.49 -17.81
CA ARG A 274 19.30 0.33 -16.77
C ARG A 274 20.27 -0.77 -17.15
N ILE A 275 19.79 -1.93 -17.61
CA ILE A 275 20.63 -3.03 -18.11
C ILE A 275 21.53 -2.55 -19.25
N GLY A 276 20.96 -1.82 -20.22
CA GLY A 276 21.75 -1.26 -21.34
C GLY A 276 22.86 -0.34 -20.86
N LYS A 277 22.58 0.54 -19.87
CA LYS A 277 23.60 1.42 -19.26
C LYS A 277 24.69 0.64 -18.52
N CYS A 278 24.33 -0.42 -17.79
CA CYS A 278 25.30 -1.28 -17.11
C CYS A 278 26.23 -1.97 -18.13
N PHE A 279 25.68 -2.56 -19.21
CA PHE A 279 26.52 -3.14 -20.27
C PHE A 279 27.42 -2.11 -20.94
N GLU A 280 26.96 -0.87 -21.12
CA GLU A 280 27.82 0.20 -21.64
C GLU A 280 28.99 0.51 -20.69
N LYS A 281 28.74 0.55 -19.36
CA LYS A 281 29.78 0.76 -18.35
C LYS A 281 30.80 -0.38 -18.32
N LEU A 282 30.36 -1.61 -18.58
CA LEU A 282 31.22 -2.79 -18.71
C LEU A 282 31.98 -2.83 -20.06
N GLY A 283 31.72 -1.89 -20.97
CA GLY A 283 32.33 -1.86 -22.29
C GLY A 283 31.71 -2.83 -23.30
N ASN A 284 30.65 -3.57 -22.92
CA ASN A 284 29.96 -4.47 -23.83
C ASN A 284 28.98 -3.72 -24.72
N LYS A 285 29.52 -3.15 -25.78
CA LYS A 285 28.80 -2.27 -26.73
C LYS A 285 27.65 -2.99 -27.46
N VAL A 286 27.79 -4.30 -27.69
CA VAL A 286 26.80 -5.08 -28.44
C VAL A 286 25.54 -5.26 -27.59
N GLU A 287 25.70 -5.73 -26.38
CA GLU A 287 24.56 -5.92 -25.46
C GLU A 287 23.96 -4.57 -25.06
N ALA A 288 24.78 -3.53 -24.80
CA ALA A 288 24.28 -2.19 -24.50
C ALA A 288 23.30 -1.69 -25.57
N LEU A 289 23.71 -1.73 -26.85
CA LEU A 289 22.86 -1.29 -27.97
C LEU A 289 21.61 -2.16 -28.12
N LYS A 290 21.74 -3.46 -27.91
CA LYS A 290 20.60 -4.40 -27.95
C LYS A 290 19.53 -4.02 -26.91
N TYR A 291 19.93 -3.76 -25.66
CA TYR A 291 19.00 -3.38 -24.60
C TYR A 291 18.44 -1.97 -24.79
N PHE A 292 19.20 -1.00 -25.28
CA PHE A 292 18.67 0.31 -25.63
C PHE A 292 17.61 0.23 -26.75
N ASN A 293 17.81 -0.64 -27.76
CA ASN A 293 16.80 -0.86 -28.79
C ASN A 293 15.55 -1.53 -28.23
N LYS A 294 15.70 -2.49 -27.29
CA LYS A 294 14.55 -3.07 -26.59
C LYS A 294 13.77 -2.01 -25.80
N THR A 295 14.46 -1.10 -25.11
CA THR A 295 13.85 0.01 -24.37
C THR A 295 12.91 0.84 -25.25
N VAL A 296 13.38 1.28 -26.43
CA VAL A 296 12.56 2.12 -27.34
C VAL A 296 11.52 1.32 -28.12
N HIS A 297 11.65 0.02 -28.18
CA HIS A 297 10.62 -0.87 -28.72
C HIS A 297 9.48 -1.04 -27.72
N GLU A 298 9.82 -1.21 -26.44
CA GLU A 298 8.87 -1.40 -25.34
C GLU A 298 8.08 -0.10 -25.07
N ASP A 299 8.79 1.02 -25.00
CA ASP A 299 8.19 2.33 -24.83
C ASP A 299 8.79 3.33 -25.84
N PRO A 300 8.16 3.49 -26.99
CA PRO A 300 8.61 4.46 -27.99
C PRO A 300 8.52 5.93 -27.54
N LEU A 301 7.72 6.23 -26.51
CA LEU A 301 7.54 7.58 -25.98
C LEU A 301 8.54 7.92 -24.86
N LEU A 302 9.35 6.97 -24.42
CA LEU A 302 10.38 7.20 -23.43
C LEU A 302 11.60 7.91 -24.01
N ASP A 303 11.65 9.24 -23.92
CA ASP A 303 12.77 10.09 -24.39
C ASP A 303 14.13 9.57 -23.93
N LYS A 304 14.24 9.09 -22.69
CA LYS A 304 15.47 8.56 -22.10
C LYS A 304 16.05 7.38 -22.87
N GLY A 305 15.21 6.57 -23.52
CA GLY A 305 15.63 5.46 -24.39
C GLY A 305 16.33 5.97 -25.64
N TRP A 306 15.71 6.91 -26.33
CA TRP A 306 16.26 7.51 -27.56
C TRP A 306 17.54 8.31 -27.28
N ILE A 307 17.58 9.06 -26.17
CA ILE A 307 18.77 9.76 -25.70
C ILE A 307 19.92 8.77 -25.46
N ALA A 308 19.65 7.64 -24.80
CA ALA A 308 20.68 6.63 -24.53
C ALA A 308 21.30 6.08 -25.81
N ILE A 309 20.49 5.76 -26.83
CA ILE A 309 20.98 5.31 -28.15
C ILE A 309 21.80 6.41 -28.83
N THR A 310 21.30 7.64 -28.82
CA THR A 310 21.97 8.79 -29.42
C THR A 310 23.35 9.03 -28.79
N ASP A 311 23.39 9.10 -27.46
CA ASP A 311 24.62 9.27 -26.68
C ASP A 311 25.62 8.13 -26.91
N PHE A 312 25.12 6.89 -27.01
CA PHE A 312 25.92 5.73 -27.34
C PHE A 312 26.66 5.93 -28.69
N TYR A 313 25.96 6.39 -29.75
CA TYR A 313 26.59 6.63 -31.03
C TYR A 313 27.48 7.87 -31.03
N VAL A 314 27.17 8.93 -30.28
CA VAL A 314 28.02 10.11 -30.08
C VAL A 314 29.36 9.70 -29.44
N ARG A 315 29.33 8.91 -28.36
CA ARG A 315 30.54 8.39 -27.68
C ARG A 315 31.41 7.54 -28.60
N GLN A 316 30.81 6.86 -29.58
CA GLN A 316 31.53 6.11 -30.62
C GLN A 316 31.95 6.97 -31.81
N LYS A 317 31.72 8.28 -31.74
CA LYS A 317 32.00 9.23 -32.85
C LYS A 317 31.26 8.92 -34.17
N ASN A 318 30.15 8.17 -34.07
CA ASN A 318 29.29 7.86 -35.21
C ASN A 318 28.12 8.84 -35.30
N TYR A 319 28.45 10.07 -35.65
CA TYR A 319 27.47 11.17 -35.68
C TYR A 319 26.36 10.98 -36.72
N LYS A 320 26.60 10.23 -37.80
CA LYS A 320 25.56 9.92 -38.79
C LYS A 320 24.43 9.08 -38.17
N LYS A 321 24.80 8.05 -37.43
CA LYS A 321 23.80 7.23 -36.73
C LYS A 321 23.13 7.99 -35.58
N ALA A 322 23.89 8.77 -34.81
CA ALA A 322 23.33 9.60 -33.77
C ALA A 322 22.21 10.52 -34.29
N LEU A 323 22.45 11.20 -35.44
CA LEU A 323 21.45 12.08 -36.06
C LEU A 323 20.15 11.34 -36.47
N ILE A 324 20.29 10.08 -36.96
CA ILE A 324 19.12 9.25 -37.30
C ILE A 324 18.23 9.00 -36.07
N TYR A 325 18.85 8.70 -34.91
CA TYR A 325 18.11 8.41 -33.70
C TYR A 325 17.52 9.66 -33.05
N VAL A 326 18.20 10.81 -33.11
CA VAL A 326 17.60 12.09 -32.70
C VAL A 326 16.33 12.39 -33.51
N ASN A 327 16.39 12.22 -34.85
CA ASN A 327 15.23 12.48 -35.70
C ASN A 327 14.05 11.45 -35.49
N LYS A 328 14.31 10.33 -34.85
CA LYS A 328 13.27 9.38 -34.48
C LYS A 328 12.64 9.70 -33.12
N ALA A 329 13.33 10.46 -32.29
CA ALA A 329 12.88 10.88 -30.96
C ALA A 329 11.95 12.12 -31.01
N ILE A 330 11.97 12.85 -32.14
CA ILE A 330 11.09 14.00 -32.42
C ILE A 330 9.83 13.54 -33.15
#